data_ab61aa8d2952aad2bdac1619de7cd5b9
#
_entry.id   ab61aa8d2952aad2bdac1619de7cd5b9
#
_cell.length_a   1.000
_cell.length_b   1.000
_cell.length_c   1.000
_cell.angle_alpha   90.00
_cell.angle_beta   90.00
_cell.angle_gamma   90.00
#
_symmetry.space_group_name_H-M   'P 1'
#
loop_
_entity.id
_entity.type
_entity.pdbx_description
1 polymer ?
#
loop_
_entity_poly.entity_id
_entity_poly.type
_entity_poly.pdbx_seq_one_letter_code
_entity_poly.pdbx_strand_id
1 'polypeptide(L)' 'MQSIPLNLINTGKKGIVYNISAGQRASKRLYEMGFNRGSELKVVKNDRGPIIVSLSGNKIALGRGLAQKILISQ' A
#
# COMPACT_ATOMS: atom_id res chain seq x y z
N MET A 1 18.28 0.97 3.88
CA MET A 1 16.91 0.42 3.74
C MET A 1 16.28 0.98 2.48
N GLN A 2 15.69 0.10 1.68
CA GLN A 2 15.03 0.52 0.45
C GLN A 2 13.52 0.56 0.63
N SER A 3 12.89 1.58 0.11
CA SER A 3 11.44 1.64 0.04
C SER A 3 11.02 1.37 -1.40
N ILE A 4 9.95 0.60 -1.54
CA ILE A 4 9.46 0.14 -2.84
C ILE A 4 8.00 0.55 -2.97
N PRO A 5 7.58 1.12 -4.12
CA PRO A 5 6.16 1.40 -4.33
C PRO A 5 5.31 0.13 -4.19
N LEU A 6 4.14 0.28 -3.57
CA LEU A 6 3.27 -0.86 -3.29
C LEU A 6 2.92 -1.67 -4.54
N ASN A 7 2.74 -0.99 -5.67
CA ASN A 7 2.38 -1.67 -6.91
C ASN A 7 3.48 -2.59 -7.45
N LEU A 8 4.68 -2.53 -6.88
CA LEU A 8 5.78 -3.41 -7.27
C LEU A 8 6.00 -4.56 -6.31
N ILE A 9 5.20 -4.66 -5.26
CA ILE A 9 5.33 -5.75 -4.28
C ILE A 9 4.58 -6.97 -4.78
N ASN A 10 5.25 -8.11 -4.80
CA ASN A 10 4.66 -9.33 -5.31
C ASN A 10 3.57 -9.89 -4.39
N THR A 11 2.64 -10.60 -5.00
CA THR A 11 1.58 -11.30 -4.27
C THR A 11 2.19 -12.21 -3.21
N GLY A 12 1.62 -12.17 -2.01
CA GLY A 12 2.05 -12.99 -0.89
C GLY A 12 3.12 -12.34 -0.02
N LYS A 13 3.71 -11.23 -0.46
CA LYS A 13 4.74 -10.55 0.33
C LYS A 13 4.13 -9.60 1.33
N LYS A 14 4.82 -9.44 2.45
CA LYS A 14 4.45 -8.50 3.51
C LYS A 14 5.36 -7.29 3.46
N GLY A 15 4.89 -6.20 4.02
CA GLY A 15 5.69 -5.01 4.12
C GLY A 15 5.11 -4.04 5.12
N ILE A 16 5.85 -2.98 5.39
CA ILE A 16 5.45 -1.95 6.34
C ILE A 16 5.38 -0.63 5.59
N VAL A 17 4.32 0.13 5.82
CA VAL A 17 4.18 1.45 5.21
C VAL A 17 5.31 2.34 5.72
N TYR A 18 6.16 2.77 4.79
CA TYR A 18 7.29 3.64 5.10
C TYR A 18 6.90 5.10 4.96
N ASN A 19 6.24 5.43 3.85
CA ASN A 19 5.85 6.81 3.57
C ASN A 19 4.79 6.83 2.47
N ILE A 20 4.07 7.93 2.38
CA ILE A 20 3.10 8.17 1.31
C ILE A 20 3.57 9.40 0.55
N SER A 21 3.85 9.21 -0.76
CA SER A 21 4.32 10.28 -1.64
C SER A 21 3.16 10.75 -2.51
N ALA A 22 2.25 11.50 -1.91
CA ALA A 22 1.04 11.96 -2.60
C ALA A 22 0.65 13.35 -2.10
N GLY A 23 -0.20 14.03 -2.87
CA GLY A 23 -0.78 15.29 -2.44
C GLY A 23 -1.69 15.12 -1.24
N GLN A 24 -2.10 16.23 -0.63
CA GLN A 24 -2.83 16.21 0.64
C GLN A 24 -4.13 15.40 0.58
N ARG A 25 -4.90 15.53 -0.50
CA ARG A 25 -6.17 14.80 -0.60
C ARG A 25 -5.96 13.30 -0.65
N ALA A 26 -5.04 12.86 -1.50
CA ALA A 26 -4.76 11.43 -1.65
C ALA A 26 -4.16 10.88 -0.37
N SER A 27 -3.24 11.59 0.25
CA SER A 27 -2.62 11.17 1.50
C SER A 27 -3.66 11.03 2.61
N LYS A 28 -4.56 12.00 2.72
CA LYS A 28 -5.61 11.96 3.73
C LYS A 28 -6.52 10.74 3.54
N ARG A 29 -6.92 10.47 2.29
CA ARG A 29 -7.75 9.30 2.00
C ARG A 29 -7.05 8.00 2.40
N LEU A 30 -5.75 7.90 2.07
CA LEU A 30 -4.98 6.71 2.40
C LEU A 30 -4.82 6.54 3.90
N TYR A 31 -4.58 7.63 4.63
CA TYR A 31 -4.52 7.58 6.09
C TYR A 31 -5.85 7.13 6.69
N GLU A 32 -6.96 7.64 6.15
CA GLU A 32 -8.29 7.24 6.63
C GLU A 32 -8.59 5.77 6.36
N MET A 33 -7.98 5.21 5.33
CA MET A 33 -8.10 3.79 5.00
C MET A 33 -7.18 2.91 5.87
N GLY A 34 -6.29 3.52 6.64
CA GLY A 34 -5.41 2.79 7.54
C GLY A 34 -3.96 2.69 7.09
N PHE A 35 -3.58 3.33 5.98
CA PHE A 35 -2.20 3.28 5.48
C PHE A 35 -1.34 4.30 6.21
N ASN A 36 -1.13 4.08 7.49
CA ASN A 36 -0.30 4.95 8.31
C ASN A 36 1.14 4.44 8.33
N ARG A 37 2.08 5.36 8.51
CA ARG A 37 3.48 4.98 8.65
C ARG A 37 3.63 3.95 9.75
N GLY A 38 4.28 2.84 9.45
CA GLY A 38 4.46 1.75 10.39
C GLY A 38 3.40 0.68 10.32
N SER A 39 2.31 0.90 9.56
CA SER A 39 1.28 -0.12 9.41
C SER A 39 1.81 -1.29 8.60
N GLU A 40 1.51 -2.51 9.06
CA GLU A 40 1.90 -3.72 8.35
C GLU A 40 0.79 -4.15 7.40
N LEU A 41 1.19 -4.58 6.22
CA LEU A 41 0.25 -5.08 5.23
C LEU A 41 0.81 -6.30 4.51
N LYS A 42 -0.08 -7.02 3.84
CA LYS A 42 0.30 -8.14 2.98
C LYS A 42 -0.39 -7.96 1.63
N VAL A 43 0.35 -8.16 0.55
CA VAL A 43 -0.22 -8.10 -0.80
C VAL A 43 -0.94 -9.41 -1.08
N VAL A 44 -2.25 -9.34 -1.28
CA VAL A 44 -3.09 -10.50 -1.54
C VAL A 44 -3.17 -10.78 -3.03
N LYS A 45 -3.23 -9.72 -3.85
CA LYS A 45 -3.32 -9.86 -5.29
C LYS A 45 -2.64 -8.67 -5.96
N ASN A 46 -1.78 -8.95 -6.91
CA ASN A 46 -1.09 -7.91 -7.69
C ASN A 46 -0.78 -8.47 -9.08
N ASP A 47 -1.78 -8.55 -9.93
CA ASP A 47 -1.56 -8.95 -11.32
C ASP A 47 -2.12 -7.87 -12.25
N ARG A 48 -3.38 -7.91 -12.56
CA ARG A 48 -4.04 -6.89 -13.38
C ARG A 48 -5.10 -6.17 -12.56
N GLY A 49 -5.35 -4.92 -12.89
CA GLY A 49 -6.36 -4.13 -12.21
C GLY A 49 -5.90 -3.70 -10.81
N PRO A 50 -6.85 -3.47 -9.90
CA PRO A 50 -6.52 -2.99 -8.56
C PRO A 50 -5.64 -3.96 -7.79
N ILE A 51 -4.79 -3.41 -6.94
CA ILE A 51 -3.99 -4.20 -6.02
C ILE A 51 -4.81 -4.43 -4.77
N ILE A 52 -4.86 -5.69 -4.31
CA ILE A 52 -5.60 -6.03 -3.09
C ILE A 52 -4.59 -6.32 -2.00
N VAL A 53 -4.76 -5.63 -0.88
CA VAL A 53 -3.91 -5.82 0.28
C VAL A 53 -4.75 -6.17 1.50
N SER A 54 -4.15 -6.93 2.41
CA SER A 54 -4.73 -7.18 3.73
C SER A 54 -4.06 -6.20 4.69
N LEU A 55 -4.86 -5.37 5.34
CA LEU A 55 -4.41 -4.34 6.26
C LEU A 55 -5.29 -4.38 7.51
N SER A 56 -4.68 -4.65 8.65
CA SER A 56 -5.41 -4.76 9.93
C SER A 56 -6.58 -5.74 9.85
N GLY A 57 -6.39 -6.85 9.15
CA GLY A 57 -7.41 -7.89 9.03
C GLY A 57 -8.47 -7.62 7.98
N ASN A 58 -8.41 -6.49 7.30
CA ASN A 58 -9.37 -6.14 6.25
C ASN A 58 -8.70 -6.15 4.90
N LYS A 59 -9.43 -6.59 3.87
CA LYS A 59 -8.94 -6.53 2.50
C LYS A 59 -9.36 -5.21 1.87
N ILE A 60 -8.40 -4.54 1.25
CA ILE A 60 -8.62 -3.25 0.63
C ILE A 60 -8.11 -3.32 -0.80
N ALA A 61 -8.93 -2.86 -1.75
CA ALA A 61 -8.54 -2.77 -3.14
C ALA A 61 -8.12 -1.34 -3.46
N LEU A 62 -6.94 -1.19 -4.05
CA LEU A 62 -6.40 0.11 -4.43
C LEU A 62 -6.14 0.14 -5.92
N GLY A 63 -6.53 1.23 -6.57
CA GLY A 63 -6.11 1.49 -7.94
C GLY A 63 -4.58 1.61 -8.00
N ARG A 64 -4.00 1.22 -9.12
CA ARG A 64 -2.55 1.24 -9.26
C ARG A 64 -1.94 2.63 -9.14
N GLY A 65 -2.68 3.66 -9.57
CA GLY A 65 -2.22 5.05 -9.43
C GLY A 65 -2.02 5.47 -7.98
N LEU A 66 -2.91 5.04 -7.09
CA LEU A 66 -2.76 5.30 -5.66
C LEU A 66 -1.69 4.40 -5.03
N ALA A 67 -1.68 3.14 -5.43
CA ALA A 67 -0.74 2.17 -4.85
C ALA A 67 0.72 2.58 -5.09
N GLN A 68 1.03 3.14 -6.26
CA GLN A 68 2.41 3.56 -6.54
C GLN A 68 2.90 4.69 -5.64
N LYS A 69 1.98 5.38 -4.97
CA LYS A 69 2.33 6.48 -4.07
C LYS A 69 2.57 6.03 -2.64
N ILE A 70 2.32 4.77 -2.35
CA ILE A 70 2.58 4.19 -1.04
C ILE A 70 3.91 3.48 -1.09
N LEU A 71 4.87 3.95 -0.31
CA LEU A 71 6.21 3.37 -0.27
C LEU A 71 6.28 2.37 0.87
N ILE A 72 6.76 1.16 0.54
CA ILE A 72 6.77 0.02 1.45
C ILE A 72 8.21 -0.35 1.78
N SER A 73 8.47 -0.60 3.04
CA SER A 73 9.71 -1.16 3.54
C SER A 73 9.51 -2.66 3.71
N GLN A 74 10.40 -3.44 3.13
CA GLN A 74 10.35 -4.90 3.23
C GLN A 74 11.44 -5.44 4.14
#